data_cde72524f656639d565840907a510881
#
_entry.id   cde72524f656639d565840907a510881
#
_cell.length_a   1.000
_cell.length_b   1.000
_cell.length_c   1.000
_cell.angle_alpha   90.00
_cell.angle_beta   90.00
_cell.angle_gamma   90.00
#
_symmetry.space_group_name_H-M   'P 1'
#
loop_
_entity.id
_entity.type
_entity.pdbx_description
1 polymer ?
#
loop_
_entity_poly.entity_id
_entity_poly.type
_entity_poly.pdbx_seq_one_letter_code
_entity_poly.pdbx_strand_id
1 'polypeptide(L)'
;QYDQMYAESFANKDQFWSKIAKEQVTWFKDFTKIKNTNYEGDVSIKWFEDGELNVCYNCVDRHAEQRPNDTAIIWEGDDPSQSKTYTYKELKSEVSRFANALKKLGVKKGDRVTIYLTMIPEVAFAMLACTRIGAIHSVIFGGFAPESIAGRIQDCQSQFVITADEGLRGGKTIPLKKYINTALESCDDSIKTLVVRYTNTQAVSYTH
;
A
#
# COMPACT_ATOMS: atom_id res chain seq x y z
N GLN A 1 23.37 4.22 -23.76
CA GLN A 1 22.10 3.49 -23.49
C GLN A 1 20.99 4.43 -23.01
N TYR A 2 21.25 5.29 -21.98
CA TYR A 2 20.24 6.24 -21.48
C TYR A 2 19.76 7.19 -22.58
N ASP A 3 20.67 7.90 -23.25
CA ASP A 3 20.33 8.89 -24.30
C ASP A 3 19.53 8.27 -25.45
N GLN A 4 19.87 7.04 -25.82
CA GLN A 4 19.16 6.30 -26.87
C GLN A 4 17.72 5.97 -26.43
N MET A 5 17.54 5.42 -25.21
CA MET A 5 16.20 5.13 -24.67
C MET A 5 15.37 6.40 -24.49
N TYR A 6 16.00 7.48 -24.04
CA TYR A 6 15.35 8.78 -23.88
C TYR A 6 14.86 9.32 -25.23
N ALA A 7 15.71 9.32 -26.25
CA ALA A 7 15.32 9.75 -27.60
C ALA A 7 14.18 8.89 -28.17
N GLU A 8 14.23 7.57 -28.00
CA GLU A 8 13.17 6.65 -28.45
C GLU A 8 11.85 6.92 -27.72
N SER A 9 11.87 7.21 -26.42
CA SER A 9 10.67 7.51 -25.62
C SER A 9 9.92 8.78 -26.10
N PHE A 10 10.60 9.69 -26.78
CA PHE A 10 10.01 10.89 -27.38
C PHE A 10 9.58 10.67 -28.85
N ALA A 11 10.40 9.99 -29.63
CA ALA A 11 10.17 9.79 -31.04
C ALA A 11 8.98 8.85 -31.32
N ASN A 12 8.86 7.77 -30.52
CA ASN A 12 7.85 6.71 -30.68
C ASN A 12 7.20 6.35 -29.34
N LYS A 13 6.56 7.32 -28.70
CA LYS A 13 6.02 7.21 -27.32
C LYS A 13 5.18 5.96 -27.11
N ASP A 14 4.18 5.74 -27.92
CA ASP A 14 3.25 4.64 -27.73
C ASP A 14 3.93 3.27 -27.90
N GLN A 15 4.77 3.14 -28.91
CA GLN A 15 5.54 1.91 -29.16
C GLN A 15 6.53 1.65 -28.03
N PHE A 16 7.25 2.68 -27.57
CA PHE A 16 8.21 2.60 -26.49
C PHE A 16 7.52 2.12 -25.19
N TRP A 17 6.47 2.82 -24.75
CA TRP A 17 5.76 2.47 -23.51
C TRP A 17 5.01 1.16 -23.59
N SER A 18 4.48 0.78 -24.76
CA SER A 18 3.88 -0.55 -24.99
C SER A 18 4.91 -1.66 -24.80
N LYS A 19 6.10 -1.50 -25.37
CA LYS A 19 7.20 -2.46 -25.23
C LYS A 19 7.60 -2.61 -23.76
N ILE A 20 7.91 -1.50 -23.09
CA ILE A 20 8.32 -1.51 -21.67
C ILE A 20 7.23 -2.15 -20.79
N ALA A 21 5.95 -1.80 -20.99
CA ALA A 21 4.86 -2.37 -20.21
C ALA A 21 4.70 -3.88 -20.41
N LYS A 22 4.90 -4.40 -21.62
CA LYS A 22 4.83 -5.84 -21.91
C LYS A 22 6.06 -6.60 -21.39
N GLU A 23 7.23 -6.00 -21.41
CA GLU A 23 8.46 -6.64 -20.93
C GLU A 23 8.58 -6.63 -19.39
N GLN A 24 8.15 -5.55 -18.74
CA GLN A 24 8.38 -5.34 -17.31
C GLN A 24 7.20 -5.74 -16.41
N VAL A 25 5.99 -5.82 -16.96
CA VAL A 25 4.76 -6.08 -16.21
C VAL A 25 4.07 -7.33 -16.71
N THR A 26 3.62 -8.17 -15.79
CA THR A 26 2.75 -9.32 -16.11
C THR A 26 1.30 -8.86 -16.14
N TRP A 27 0.66 -8.99 -17.29
CA TRP A 27 -0.73 -8.67 -17.53
C TRP A 27 -1.60 -9.94 -17.42
N PHE A 28 -2.74 -9.85 -16.76
CA PHE A 28 -3.75 -10.91 -16.75
C PHE A 28 -4.64 -10.83 -17.99
N LYS A 29 -4.81 -9.61 -18.50
CA LYS A 29 -5.39 -9.32 -19.80
C LYS A 29 -4.55 -8.23 -20.47
N ASP A 30 -4.01 -8.53 -21.65
CA ASP A 30 -3.22 -7.56 -22.40
C ASP A 30 -4.06 -6.33 -22.78
N PHE A 31 -3.41 -5.19 -22.78
CA PHE A 31 -4.01 -3.95 -23.25
C PHE A 31 -3.95 -3.84 -24.77
N THR A 32 -4.95 -3.18 -25.36
CA THR A 32 -4.95 -2.77 -26.76
C THR A 32 -4.84 -1.25 -26.92
N LYS A 33 -5.25 -0.50 -25.87
CA LYS A 33 -5.17 0.96 -25.81
C LYS A 33 -4.00 1.39 -24.94
N ILE A 34 -2.95 1.93 -25.56
CA ILE A 34 -1.73 2.30 -24.86
C ILE A 34 -1.93 3.57 -24.06
N LYS A 35 -2.48 4.61 -24.71
CA LYS A 35 -2.66 5.93 -24.15
C LYS A 35 -3.95 6.57 -24.64
N ASN A 36 -4.69 7.17 -23.71
CA ASN A 36 -5.85 8.00 -24.00
C ASN A 36 -5.80 9.21 -23.04
N THR A 37 -5.24 10.33 -23.52
CA THR A 37 -5.02 11.52 -22.69
C THR A 37 -5.53 12.77 -23.40
N ASN A 38 -6.25 13.59 -22.65
CA ASN A 38 -6.71 14.90 -23.06
C ASN A 38 -6.38 15.93 -21.95
N TYR A 39 -5.82 17.06 -22.34
CA TYR A 39 -5.49 18.18 -21.44
C TYR A 39 -6.36 19.41 -21.71
N GLU A 40 -7.28 19.35 -22.68
CA GLU A 40 -8.21 20.42 -23.02
C GLU A 40 -9.57 20.16 -22.38
N GLY A 41 -10.19 21.19 -21.77
CA GLY A 41 -11.45 21.06 -21.04
C GLY A 41 -11.31 20.15 -19.81
N ASP A 42 -12.11 19.10 -19.72
CA ASP A 42 -12.01 18.09 -18.67
C ASP A 42 -10.78 17.23 -18.87
N VAL A 43 -9.76 17.44 -18.02
CA VAL A 43 -8.49 16.71 -18.09
C VAL A 43 -8.73 15.22 -17.83
N SER A 44 -8.34 14.39 -18.80
CA SER A 44 -8.41 12.92 -18.69
C SER A 44 -7.08 12.29 -19.06
N ILE A 45 -6.51 11.48 -18.15
CA ILE A 45 -5.23 10.80 -18.33
C ILE A 45 -5.45 9.32 -18.07
N LYS A 46 -5.43 8.51 -19.14
CA LYS A 46 -5.57 7.06 -19.07
C LYS A 46 -4.45 6.38 -19.81
N TRP A 47 -3.84 5.37 -19.17
CA TRP A 47 -2.83 4.51 -19.75
C TRP A 47 -3.29 3.07 -19.66
N PHE A 48 -3.09 2.28 -20.74
CA PHE A 48 -3.39 0.85 -20.78
C PHE A 48 -4.81 0.51 -20.27
N GLU A 49 -5.80 1.34 -20.64
CA GLU A 49 -7.12 1.39 -19.97
C GLU A 49 -7.96 0.11 -20.08
N ASP A 50 -7.68 -0.75 -21.04
CA ASP A 50 -8.37 -2.03 -21.24
C ASP A 50 -7.52 -3.24 -20.79
N GLY A 51 -6.33 -3.00 -20.25
CA GLY A 51 -5.49 -4.01 -19.65
C GLY A 51 -5.89 -4.32 -18.21
N GLU A 52 -5.63 -5.55 -17.77
CA GLU A 52 -5.88 -5.99 -16.39
C GLU A 52 -4.62 -6.58 -15.77
N LEU A 53 -4.27 -6.13 -14.58
CA LEU A 53 -3.15 -6.63 -13.80
C LEU A 53 -3.45 -6.58 -12.31
N ASN A 54 -2.63 -7.26 -11.51
CA ASN A 54 -2.60 -7.10 -10.07
C ASN A 54 -1.21 -6.63 -9.64
N VAL A 55 -1.16 -5.52 -8.90
CA VAL A 55 0.10 -4.94 -8.42
C VAL A 55 0.83 -5.89 -7.48
N CYS A 56 0.10 -6.52 -6.55
CA CYS A 56 0.71 -7.46 -5.62
C CYS A 56 1.31 -8.68 -6.33
N TYR A 57 0.64 -9.22 -7.36
CA TYR A 57 1.21 -10.28 -8.18
C TYR A 57 2.55 -9.85 -8.80
N ASN A 58 2.57 -8.68 -9.39
CA ASN A 58 3.77 -8.14 -10.03
C ASN A 58 4.91 -7.85 -9.07
N CYS A 59 4.60 -7.38 -7.85
CA CYS A 59 5.62 -7.03 -6.84
C CYS A 59 6.06 -8.23 -5.99
N VAL A 60 5.22 -9.24 -5.83
CA VAL A 60 5.44 -10.32 -4.86
C VAL A 60 5.38 -11.70 -5.49
N ASP A 61 4.23 -12.08 -6.06
CA ASP A 61 3.97 -13.49 -6.39
C ASP A 61 4.90 -14.02 -7.46
N ARG A 62 5.06 -13.32 -8.59
CA ARG A 62 5.95 -13.75 -9.67
C ARG A 62 7.42 -13.88 -9.22
N HIS A 63 7.83 -13.04 -8.27
CA HIS A 63 9.19 -13.11 -7.72
C HIS A 63 9.33 -14.25 -6.70
N ALA A 64 8.32 -14.48 -5.87
CA ALA A 64 8.29 -15.61 -4.95
C ALA A 64 8.27 -16.96 -5.67
N GLU A 65 7.77 -17.02 -6.90
CA GLU A 65 7.80 -18.21 -7.76
C GLU A 65 9.17 -18.43 -8.41
N GLN A 66 9.81 -17.36 -8.89
CA GLN A 66 11.07 -17.43 -9.63
C GLN A 66 12.31 -17.44 -8.72
N ARG A 67 12.28 -16.69 -7.62
CA ARG A 67 13.42 -16.46 -6.71
C ARG A 67 12.95 -16.31 -5.25
N PRO A 68 12.36 -17.38 -4.67
CA PRO A 68 11.72 -17.34 -3.36
C PRO A 68 12.63 -16.93 -2.21
N ASN A 69 13.92 -17.25 -2.30
CA ASN A 69 14.91 -17.02 -1.25
C ASN A 69 15.68 -15.71 -1.39
N ASP A 70 15.45 -14.96 -2.47
CA ASP A 70 16.08 -13.64 -2.63
C ASP A 70 15.46 -12.65 -1.63
N THR A 71 16.27 -11.70 -1.19
CA THR A 71 15.86 -10.62 -0.30
C THR A 71 14.85 -9.71 -1.01
N ALA A 72 13.66 -9.57 -0.42
CA ALA A 72 12.61 -8.68 -0.89
C ALA A 72 12.55 -7.37 -0.10
N ILE A 73 12.75 -7.43 1.22
CA ILE A 73 12.74 -6.27 2.12
C ILE A 73 13.91 -6.36 3.06
N ILE A 74 14.62 -5.27 3.23
CA ILE A 74 15.56 -5.03 4.33
C ILE A 74 14.96 -3.89 5.14
N TRP A 75 14.66 -4.15 6.41
CA TRP A 75 14.15 -3.17 7.34
C TRP A 75 15.15 -2.93 8.46
N GLU A 76 15.32 -1.66 8.80
CA GLU A 76 16.09 -1.21 9.94
C GLU A 76 15.21 -0.35 10.83
N GLY A 77 15.21 -0.64 12.13
CA GLY A 77 14.41 0.07 13.12
C GLY A 77 14.97 1.44 13.46
N ASP A 78 14.27 2.13 14.36
CA ASP A 78 14.74 3.40 14.94
C ASP A 78 16.06 3.20 15.72
N ASP A 79 16.22 2.05 16.35
CA ASP A 79 17.49 1.54 16.87
C ASP A 79 18.19 0.71 15.79
N PRO A 80 19.40 1.11 15.30
CA PRO A 80 20.12 0.40 14.25
C PRO A 80 20.45 -1.07 14.58
N SER A 81 20.43 -1.46 15.87
CA SER A 81 20.58 -2.87 16.28
C SER A 81 19.36 -3.73 15.91
N GLN A 82 18.22 -3.10 15.63
CA GLN A 82 16.99 -3.76 15.23
C GLN A 82 16.88 -3.75 13.70
N SER A 83 17.25 -4.86 13.09
CA SER A 83 17.08 -5.04 11.65
C SER A 83 16.36 -6.35 11.34
N LYS A 84 15.65 -6.40 10.23
CA LYS A 84 14.99 -7.61 9.74
C LYS A 84 15.01 -7.67 8.23
N THR A 85 15.30 -8.84 7.71
CA THR A 85 15.26 -9.14 6.28
C THR A 85 14.12 -10.09 6.00
N TYR A 86 13.39 -9.86 4.90
CA TYR A 86 12.35 -10.74 4.41
C TYR A 86 12.71 -11.21 3.00
N THR A 87 12.60 -12.50 2.76
CA THR A 87 12.66 -13.08 1.42
C THR A 87 11.33 -12.87 0.68
N TYR A 88 11.31 -13.06 -0.65
CA TYR A 88 10.05 -13.01 -1.40
C TYR A 88 9.03 -14.04 -0.94
N LYS A 89 9.47 -15.23 -0.53
CA LYS A 89 8.61 -16.28 0.05
C LYS A 89 7.96 -15.81 1.34
N GLU A 90 8.73 -15.22 2.24
CA GLU A 90 8.23 -14.68 3.51
C GLU A 90 7.32 -13.50 3.29
N LEU A 91 7.69 -12.56 2.40
CA LEU A 91 6.84 -11.43 2.02
C LEU A 91 5.48 -11.91 1.48
N LYS A 92 5.46 -12.93 0.58
CA LYS A 92 4.21 -13.53 0.08
C LYS A 92 3.36 -14.09 1.21
N SER A 93 3.97 -14.74 2.19
CA SER A 93 3.29 -15.29 3.36
C SER A 93 2.66 -14.18 4.22
N GLU A 94 3.43 -13.14 4.57
CA GLU A 94 2.97 -12.03 5.41
C GLU A 94 1.85 -11.23 4.73
N VAL A 95 2.02 -10.90 3.45
CA VAL A 95 0.99 -10.21 2.65
C VAL A 95 -0.29 -11.03 2.54
N SER A 96 -0.18 -12.36 2.39
CA SER A 96 -1.35 -13.24 2.31
C SER A 96 -2.08 -13.32 3.66
N ARG A 97 -1.35 -13.41 4.78
CA ARG A 97 -1.93 -13.34 6.13
C ARG A 97 -2.67 -12.02 6.36
N PHE A 98 -2.02 -10.91 6.00
CA PHE A 98 -2.61 -9.58 6.14
C PHE A 98 -3.87 -9.42 5.28
N ALA A 99 -3.84 -9.89 4.03
CA ALA A 99 -4.99 -9.90 3.13
C ALA A 99 -6.17 -10.71 3.71
N ASN A 100 -5.89 -11.87 4.32
CA ASN A 100 -6.91 -12.67 4.98
C ASN A 100 -7.50 -11.97 6.22
N ALA A 101 -6.69 -11.24 6.98
CA ALA A 101 -7.18 -10.43 8.10
C ALA A 101 -8.11 -9.31 7.60
N LEU A 102 -7.76 -8.61 6.53
CA LEU A 102 -8.61 -7.58 5.91
C LEU A 102 -9.93 -8.16 5.40
N LYS A 103 -9.90 -9.33 4.75
CA LYS A 103 -11.12 -10.02 4.31
C LYS A 103 -12.03 -10.42 5.48
N LYS A 104 -11.45 -10.88 6.60
CA LYS A 104 -12.22 -11.18 7.82
C LYS A 104 -12.84 -9.92 8.43
N LEU A 105 -12.16 -8.79 8.35
CA LEU A 105 -12.70 -7.50 8.78
C LEU A 105 -13.86 -7.02 7.90
N GLY A 106 -13.98 -7.55 6.68
CA GLY A 106 -15.06 -7.28 5.74
C GLY A 106 -14.63 -6.47 4.52
N VAL A 107 -13.32 -6.18 4.35
CA VAL A 107 -12.79 -5.44 3.19
C VAL A 107 -13.03 -6.19 1.89
N LYS A 108 -13.54 -5.49 0.89
CA LYS A 108 -13.86 -5.97 -0.45
C LYS A 108 -13.10 -5.18 -1.52
N LYS A 109 -13.12 -5.67 -2.75
CA LYS A 109 -12.58 -4.95 -3.91
C LYS A 109 -13.29 -3.58 -4.06
N GLY A 110 -12.48 -2.53 -4.21
CA GLY A 110 -12.95 -1.15 -4.35
C GLY A 110 -13.12 -0.40 -3.03
N ASP A 111 -13.10 -1.07 -1.87
CA ASP A 111 -13.13 -0.39 -0.58
C ASP A 111 -11.85 0.42 -0.36
N ARG A 112 -12.00 1.57 0.32
CA ARG A 112 -10.87 2.41 0.73
C ARG A 112 -10.44 2.02 2.14
N VAL A 113 -9.14 1.83 2.31
CA VAL A 113 -8.49 1.44 3.56
C VAL A 113 -7.44 2.50 3.91
N THR A 114 -7.63 3.18 5.00
CA THR A 114 -6.64 4.13 5.52
C THR A 114 -5.53 3.38 6.24
N ILE A 115 -4.28 3.70 5.94
CA ILE A 115 -3.10 3.12 6.60
C ILE A 115 -2.36 4.23 7.33
N TYR A 116 -2.36 4.18 8.66
CA TYR A 116 -1.65 5.10 9.55
C TYR A 116 -0.65 4.35 10.39
N LEU A 117 0.56 4.16 9.84
CA LEU A 117 1.66 3.41 10.44
C LEU A 117 2.96 4.22 10.36
N THR A 118 3.90 3.91 11.24
CA THR A 118 5.30 4.32 11.08
C THR A 118 6.01 3.39 10.09
N MET A 119 7.31 3.63 9.84
CA MET A 119 8.09 2.85 8.87
C MET A 119 8.48 1.47 9.41
N ILE A 120 7.49 0.62 9.60
CA ILE A 120 7.62 -0.80 9.97
C ILE A 120 7.29 -1.69 8.77
N PRO A 121 7.78 -2.95 8.71
CA PRO A 121 7.52 -3.84 7.57
C PRO A 121 6.04 -4.02 7.26
N GLU A 122 5.20 -3.94 8.27
CA GLU A 122 3.76 -4.10 8.16
C GLU A 122 3.08 -3.02 7.30
N VAL A 123 3.70 -1.84 7.11
CA VAL A 123 3.16 -0.85 6.16
C VAL A 123 3.22 -1.38 4.73
N ALA A 124 4.31 -2.03 4.36
CA ALA A 124 4.44 -2.65 3.03
C ALA A 124 3.48 -3.85 2.88
N PHE A 125 3.35 -4.67 3.93
CA PHE A 125 2.40 -5.79 3.92
C PHE A 125 0.96 -5.32 3.76
N ALA A 126 0.57 -4.26 4.47
CA ALA A 126 -0.76 -3.67 4.40
C ALA A 126 -1.08 -3.12 3.01
N MET A 127 -0.16 -2.34 2.41
CA MET A 127 -0.30 -1.79 1.06
C MET A 127 -0.45 -2.91 0.02
N LEU A 128 0.44 -3.91 0.06
CA LEU A 128 0.41 -5.05 -0.86
C LEU A 128 -0.81 -5.96 -0.62
N ALA A 129 -1.26 -6.10 0.61
CA ALA A 129 -2.48 -6.85 0.93
C ALA A 129 -3.73 -6.17 0.35
N CYS A 130 -3.84 -4.84 0.45
CA CYS A 130 -4.92 -4.08 -0.19
C CYS A 130 -4.92 -4.31 -1.70
N THR A 131 -3.77 -4.15 -2.37
CA THR A 131 -3.68 -4.37 -3.82
C THR A 131 -3.97 -5.82 -4.21
N ARG A 132 -3.60 -6.81 -3.37
CA ARG A 132 -3.89 -8.22 -3.60
C ARG A 132 -5.39 -8.50 -3.72
N ILE A 133 -6.18 -7.91 -2.85
CA ILE A 133 -7.64 -8.09 -2.82
C ILE A 133 -8.41 -7.06 -3.64
N GLY A 134 -7.71 -6.13 -4.30
CA GLY A 134 -8.31 -5.07 -5.11
C GLY A 134 -8.92 -3.93 -4.30
N ALA A 135 -8.53 -3.77 -3.04
CA ALA A 135 -8.87 -2.61 -2.23
C ALA A 135 -7.95 -1.42 -2.53
N ILE A 136 -8.43 -0.22 -2.29
CA ILE A 136 -7.70 1.03 -2.48
C ILE A 136 -7.10 1.45 -1.14
N HIS A 137 -5.79 1.65 -1.05
CA HIS A 137 -5.18 2.14 0.18
C HIS A 137 -4.88 3.64 0.12
N SER A 138 -5.12 4.33 1.25
CA SER A 138 -4.75 5.72 1.49
C SER A 138 -3.76 5.77 2.64
N VAL A 139 -2.48 6.05 2.34
CA VAL A 139 -1.43 6.06 3.35
C VAL A 139 -1.28 7.43 3.96
N ILE A 140 -1.33 7.49 5.29
CA ILE A 140 -1.13 8.70 6.08
C ILE A 140 0.21 8.59 6.81
N PHE A 141 0.99 9.65 6.76
CA PHE A 141 2.27 9.72 7.46
C PHE A 141 2.10 9.60 8.98
N GLY A 142 2.85 8.69 9.60
CA GLY A 142 2.76 8.33 11.03
C GLY A 142 3.22 9.40 12.02
N GLY A 143 2.97 10.66 11.73
CA GLY A 143 3.26 11.82 12.58
C GLY A 143 2.21 12.91 12.46
N PHE A 144 1.14 12.66 11.70
CA PHE A 144 0.04 13.63 11.58
C PHE A 144 -0.85 13.63 12.81
N ALA A 145 -1.39 14.81 13.12
CA ALA A 145 -2.33 15.04 14.20
C ALA A 145 -3.71 14.41 13.90
N PRO A 146 -4.51 14.08 14.94
CA PRO A 146 -5.82 13.46 14.80
C PRO A 146 -6.77 14.16 13.83
N GLU A 147 -6.80 15.49 13.81
CA GLU A 147 -7.66 16.26 12.92
C GLU A 147 -7.31 16.05 11.44
N SER A 148 -6.01 15.98 11.12
CA SER A 148 -5.55 15.68 9.76
C SER A 148 -5.86 14.25 9.34
N ILE A 149 -5.85 13.31 10.28
CA ILE A 149 -6.21 11.91 10.04
C ILE A 149 -7.71 11.82 9.74
N ALA A 150 -8.54 12.43 10.58
CA ALA A 150 -9.99 12.47 10.43
C ALA A 150 -10.41 13.05 9.08
N GLY A 151 -9.84 14.21 8.70
CA GLY A 151 -10.13 14.84 7.41
C GLY A 151 -9.81 13.95 6.22
N ARG A 152 -8.72 13.17 6.26
CA ARG A 152 -8.35 12.22 5.20
C ARG A 152 -9.26 10.99 5.15
N ILE A 153 -9.67 10.47 6.30
CA ILE A 153 -10.64 9.38 6.39
C ILE A 153 -11.98 9.79 5.77
N GLN A 154 -12.45 10.99 6.11
CA GLN A 154 -13.70 11.56 5.58
C GLN A 154 -13.61 11.84 4.07
N ASP A 155 -12.53 12.47 3.62
CA ASP A 155 -12.32 12.80 2.20
C ASP A 155 -12.35 11.57 1.30
N CYS A 156 -11.61 10.50 1.67
CA CYS A 156 -11.61 9.26 0.89
C CYS A 156 -12.78 8.31 1.25
N GLN A 157 -13.63 8.67 2.19
CA GLN A 157 -14.74 7.85 2.68
C GLN A 157 -14.29 6.44 3.10
N SER A 158 -13.18 6.37 3.84
CA SER A 158 -12.60 5.12 4.29
C SER A 158 -13.45 4.49 5.40
N GLN A 159 -13.80 3.22 5.25
CA GLN A 159 -14.53 2.44 6.26
C GLN A 159 -13.60 1.54 7.08
N PHE A 160 -12.33 1.50 6.74
CA PHE A 160 -11.34 0.65 7.38
C PHE A 160 -10.05 1.43 7.64
N VAL A 161 -9.51 1.25 8.84
CA VAL A 161 -8.23 1.86 9.25
C VAL A 161 -7.27 0.77 9.71
N ILE A 162 -6.03 0.87 9.27
CA ILE A 162 -4.91 0.05 9.77
C ILE A 162 -3.97 0.97 10.54
N THR A 163 -3.66 0.62 11.77
CA THR A 163 -2.72 1.35 12.62
C THR A 163 -1.89 0.39 13.47
N ALA A 164 -0.97 0.89 14.27
CA ALA A 164 -0.28 0.13 15.31
C ALA A 164 -0.64 0.65 16.70
N ASP A 165 -0.32 -0.12 17.73
CA ASP A 165 -0.40 0.34 19.12
C ASP A 165 0.38 1.65 19.27
N GLU A 166 1.65 1.63 18.92
CA GLU A 166 2.55 2.79 18.95
C GLU A 166 3.52 2.74 17.75
N GLY A 167 4.26 3.81 17.56
CA GLY A 167 5.38 3.89 16.63
C GLY A 167 6.62 4.44 17.31
N LEU A 168 7.80 4.07 16.85
CA LEU A 168 9.08 4.62 17.31
C LEU A 168 9.65 5.51 16.19
N ARG A 169 10.15 6.70 16.57
CA ARG A 169 10.76 7.62 15.62
C ARG A 169 11.67 8.63 16.33
N GLY A 170 12.97 8.59 16.01
CA GLY A 170 13.97 9.51 16.58
C GLY A 170 14.04 9.42 18.09
N GLY A 171 13.97 8.20 18.65
CA GLY A 171 13.95 7.94 20.09
C GLY A 171 12.67 8.33 20.81
N LYS A 172 11.61 8.69 20.08
CA LYS A 172 10.29 9.07 20.64
C LYS A 172 9.24 8.03 20.32
N THR A 173 8.36 7.77 21.28
CA THR A 173 7.16 6.96 21.11
C THR A 173 6.01 7.82 20.61
N ILE A 174 5.37 7.40 19.52
CA ILE A 174 4.19 8.04 18.92
C ILE A 174 2.98 7.17 19.22
N PRO A 175 1.96 7.66 19.95
CA PRO A 175 0.80 6.85 20.35
C PRO A 175 -0.22 6.74 19.19
N LEU A 176 0.10 5.95 18.17
CA LEU A 176 -0.67 5.86 16.91
C LEU A 176 -2.12 5.48 17.15
N LYS A 177 -2.38 4.43 17.95
CA LYS A 177 -3.75 4.01 18.24
C LYS A 177 -4.57 5.08 18.97
N LYS A 178 -3.93 5.81 19.90
CA LYS A 178 -4.59 6.93 20.60
C LYS A 178 -4.99 8.02 19.61
N TYR A 179 -4.12 8.37 18.65
CA TYR A 179 -4.42 9.38 17.63
C TYR A 179 -5.56 8.93 16.72
N ILE A 180 -5.59 7.64 16.34
CA ILE A 180 -6.74 7.08 15.59
C ILE A 180 -8.02 7.15 16.40
N ASN A 181 -8.00 6.80 17.69
CA ASN A 181 -9.20 6.90 18.53
C ASN A 181 -9.76 8.33 18.54
N THR A 182 -8.91 9.32 18.80
CA THR A 182 -9.32 10.73 18.77
C THR A 182 -9.81 11.18 17.39
N ALA A 183 -9.16 10.75 16.31
CA ALA A 183 -9.61 11.06 14.96
C ALA A 183 -11.00 10.49 14.65
N LEU A 184 -11.28 9.28 15.11
CA LEU A 184 -12.56 8.59 14.87
C LEU A 184 -13.73 9.20 15.65
N GLU A 185 -13.50 9.97 16.74
CA GLU A 185 -14.56 10.69 17.46
C GLU A 185 -15.32 11.68 16.56
N SER A 186 -14.71 12.13 15.47
CA SER A 186 -15.32 13.03 14.47
C SER A 186 -15.71 12.33 13.17
N CYS A 187 -15.60 11.00 13.11
CA CYS A 187 -15.91 10.17 11.95
C CYS A 187 -17.15 9.30 12.19
N ASP A 188 -17.51 8.47 11.19
CA ASP A 188 -18.60 7.51 11.29
C ASP A 188 -18.23 6.37 12.26
N ASP A 189 -19.14 6.04 13.18
CA ASP A 189 -18.96 4.97 14.20
C ASP A 189 -18.82 3.57 13.61
N SER A 190 -19.15 3.36 12.32
CA SER A 190 -19.04 2.07 11.64
C SER A 190 -17.61 1.73 11.17
N ILE A 191 -16.67 2.66 11.31
CA ILE A 191 -15.28 2.48 10.85
C ILE A 191 -14.57 1.42 11.69
N LYS A 192 -14.09 0.39 11.02
CA LYS A 192 -13.38 -0.73 11.66
C LYS A 192 -11.87 -0.51 11.64
N THR A 193 -11.23 -0.80 12.77
CA THR A 193 -9.78 -0.62 12.93
C THR A 193 -9.05 -1.94 13.10
N LEU A 194 -8.01 -2.20 12.28
CA LEU A 194 -7.03 -3.26 12.46
C LEU A 194 -5.79 -2.68 13.15
N VAL A 195 -5.39 -3.27 14.27
CA VAL A 195 -4.23 -2.79 15.04
C VAL A 195 -3.09 -3.80 14.95
N VAL A 196 -1.94 -3.35 14.47
CA VAL A 196 -0.67 -4.09 14.51
C VAL A 196 -0.06 -3.93 15.90
N ARG A 197 0.31 -5.03 16.55
CA ARG A 197 1.06 -5.01 17.81
C ARG A 197 2.55 -4.85 17.52
N TYR A 198 3.04 -3.63 17.64
CA TYR A 198 4.45 -3.33 17.38
C TYR A 198 5.25 -3.24 18.68
N THR A 199 4.82 -2.45 19.66
CA THR A 199 5.48 -2.29 20.95
C THR A 199 4.91 -3.21 22.04
N ASN A 200 3.79 -3.90 21.76
CA ASN A 200 3.04 -4.73 22.71
C ASN A 200 2.58 -3.98 23.98
N THR A 201 2.35 -2.68 23.86
CA THR A 201 1.81 -1.90 24.99
C THR A 201 0.39 -2.35 25.32
N GLN A 202 0.10 -2.56 26.62
CA GLN A 202 -1.21 -2.98 27.13
C GLN A 202 -2.28 -1.86 27.06
N ALA A 203 -1.91 -0.66 26.65
CA ALA A 203 -2.76 0.53 26.62
C ALA A 203 -3.85 0.52 25.54
N VAL A 204 -4.05 -0.57 24.81
CA VAL A 204 -5.00 -0.65 23.71
C VAL A 204 -6.20 -1.47 24.13
N SER A 205 -7.29 -0.78 24.51
CA SER A 205 -8.61 -1.41 24.60
C SER A 205 -9.03 -1.86 23.19
N TYR A 206 -9.20 -3.16 23.00
CA TYR A 206 -9.63 -3.77 21.71
C TYR A 206 -11.16 -3.84 21.60
N THR A 207 -11.85 -2.87 22.13
CA THR A 207 -13.29 -2.77 21.96
C THR A 207 -13.55 -1.87 20.75
N HIS A 208 -13.74 -2.51 19.60
CA HIS A 208 -14.77 -2.18 18.59
C HIS A 208 -14.66 -3.16 17.44
#